data_fb90c093902098d629c24b596971b65f
#
_entry.id   fb90c093902098d629c24b596971b65f
#
_cell.length_a   1.000
_cell.length_b   1.000
_cell.length_c   1.000
_cell.angle_alpha   90.00
_cell.angle_beta   90.00
_cell.angle_gamma   90.00
#
_symmetry.space_group_name_H-M   'P 1'
#
loop_
_entity.id
_entity.type
_entity.pdbx_description
1 polymer ?
#
loop_
_entity_poly.entity_id
_entity_poly.type
_entity_poly.pdbx_seq_one_letter_code
_entity_poly.pdbx_strand_id
1 'polypeptide(L)'
;MSSFDDTNEMKSFVKKAMSIPLLEENHEKVLAKKWIKNKDEKALHELTQSHIRLVIAFAVKYKNYGLNLSDLIQEGNIGLMKAAERFELDKEVRFSTYAGWWIRASICLLYTSPSPRDSLS
;
A
#
# COMPACT_ATOMS: atom_id res chain seq x y z
N MET A 1 -15.20 20.68 9.79
CA MET A 1 -15.44 19.67 8.80
C MET A 1 -15.07 18.29 9.32
N SER A 2 -15.94 17.36 9.15
CA SER A 2 -15.62 16.02 9.62
C SER A 2 -14.55 15.42 8.75
N SER A 3 -13.64 14.73 9.40
CA SER A 3 -12.61 14.02 8.69
C SER A 3 -13.21 12.78 8.03
N PHE A 4 -12.75 12.48 6.83
CA PHE A 4 -13.11 11.23 6.17
C PHE A 4 -12.75 10.03 7.04
N ASP A 5 -11.73 10.19 7.88
CA ASP A 5 -11.27 9.14 8.77
C ASP A 5 -12.31 8.71 9.77
N ASP A 6 -13.22 9.60 10.12
CA ASP A 6 -14.20 9.33 11.15
C ASP A 6 -15.55 8.90 10.58
N THR A 7 -15.63 8.75 9.26
CA THR A 7 -16.88 8.35 8.65
C THR A 7 -17.13 6.85 8.79
N ASN A 8 -18.39 6.47 8.75
CA ASN A 8 -18.75 5.05 8.71
C ASN A 8 -18.23 4.39 7.45
N GLU A 9 -18.11 5.16 6.38
CA GLU A 9 -17.56 4.64 5.12
C GLU A 9 -16.12 4.20 5.28
N MET A 10 -15.31 5.02 5.96
CA MET A 10 -13.91 4.66 6.19
C MET A 10 -13.80 3.44 7.09
N LYS A 11 -14.60 3.41 8.17
CA LYS A 11 -14.60 2.26 9.08
C LYS A 11 -15.00 0.99 8.36
N SER A 12 -16.01 1.09 7.50
CA SER A 12 -16.48 -0.04 6.71
C SER A 12 -15.42 -0.51 5.74
N PHE A 13 -14.74 0.42 5.08
CA PHE A 13 -13.65 0.11 4.16
C PHE A 13 -12.52 -0.64 4.87
N VAL A 14 -12.10 -0.13 6.03
CA VAL A 14 -11.03 -0.76 6.80
C VAL A 14 -11.43 -2.16 7.22
N LYS A 15 -12.64 -2.31 7.75
CA LYS A 15 -13.12 -3.62 8.18
C LYS A 15 -13.15 -4.61 7.04
N LYS A 16 -13.65 -4.17 5.90
CA LYS A 16 -13.74 -5.05 4.73
C LYS A 16 -12.34 -5.44 4.25
N ALA A 17 -11.43 -4.49 4.17
CA ALA A 17 -10.08 -4.76 3.72
C ALA A 17 -9.35 -5.71 4.67
N MET A 18 -9.55 -5.54 5.97
CA MET A 18 -8.91 -6.39 6.96
C MET A 18 -9.49 -7.79 7.00
N SER A 19 -10.66 -8.00 6.40
CA SER A 19 -11.27 -9.32 6.33
C SER A 19 -10.74 -10.14 5.17
N ILE A 20 -10.02 -9.53 4.22
CA ILE A 20 -9.44 -10.24 3.10
C ILE A 20 -8.25 -11.06 3.60
N PRO A 21 -8.23 -12.38 3.32
CA PRO A 21 -7.14 -13.21 3.82
C PRO A 21 -5.80 -12.83 3.22
N LEU A 22 -4.74 -13.02 3.98
CA LEU A 22 -3.40 -12.88 3.46
C LEU A 22 -3.11 -14.02 2.49
N LEU A 23 -2.32 -13.74 1.47
CA LEU A 23 -1.93 -14.75 0.51
C LEU A 23 -0.82 -15.64 1.08
N GLU A 24 -0.90 -16.91 0.77
CA GLU A 24 0.22 -17.80 1.02
C GLU A 24 1.37 -17.44 0.09
N GLU A 25 2.58 -17.74 0.52
CA GLU A 25 3.77 -17.39 -0.24
C GLU A 25 3.74 -17.93 -1.67
N ASN A 26 3.35 -19.19 -1.83
CA ASN A 26 3.32 -19.82 -3.15
C ASN A 26 2.29 -19.16 -4.06
N HIS A 27 1.11 -18.85 -3.52
CA HIS A 27 0.06 -18.20 -4.29
C HIS A 27 0.48 -16.80 -4.68
N GLU A 28 1.10 -16.10 -3.76
CA GLU A 28 1.63 -14.76 -4.02
C GLU A 28 2.63 -14.78 -5.17
N LYS A 29 3.52 -15.77 -5.17
CA LYS A 29 4.51 -15.91 -6.23
C LYS A 29 3.85 -16.20 -7.58
N VAL A 30 2.82 -17.04 -7.58
CA VAL A 30 2.09 -17.34 -8.81
C VAL A 30 1.45 -16.08 -9.38
N LEU A 31 0.80 -15.29 -8.53
CA LEU A 31 0.17 -14.06 -8.98
C LEU A 31 1.19 -13.04 -9.47
N ALA A 32 2.30 -12.90 -8.75
CA ALA A 32 3.34 -11.98 -9.17
C ALA A 32 3.92 -12.38 -10.51
N LYS A 33 4.12 -13.68 -10.73
CA LYS A 33 4.63 -14.18 -12.00
C LYS A 33 3.68 -13.90 -13.14
N LYS A 34 2.38 -14.12 -12.92
CA LYS A 34 1.39 -13.84 -13.94
C LYS A 34 1.37 -12.36 -14.30
N TRP A 35 1.46 -11.50 -13.30
CA TRP A 35 1.49 -10.07 -13.55
C TRP A 35 2.74 -9.65 -14.29
N ILE A 36 3.91 -10.09 -13.85
CA ILE A 36 5.16 -9.63 -14.42
C ILE A 36 5.38 -10.18 -15.83
N LYS A 37 5.10 -11.46 -16.03
CA LYS A 37 5.37 -12.09 -17.32
C LYS A 37 4.27 -11.89 -18.33
N ASN A 38 3.02 -11.95 -17.90
CA ASN A 38 1.88 -11.92 -18.81
C ASN A 38 1.08 -10.62 -18.74
N LYS A 39 1.45 -9.72 -17.81
CA LYS A 39 0.69 -8.50 -17.57
C LYS A 39 -0.78 -8.79 -17.31
N ASP A 40 -1.02 -9.84 -16.54
CA ASP A 40 -2.37 -10.25 -16.19
C ASP A 40 -2.93 -9.31 -15.13
N GLU A 41 -3.86 -8.46 -15.56
CA GLU A 41 -4.41 -7.45 -14.65
C GLU A 41 -5.25 -8.05 -13.54
N LYS A 42 -5.84 -9.21 -13.78
CA LYS A 42 -6.57 -9.88 -12.70
C LYS A 42 -5.64 -10.34 -11.60
N ALA A 43 -4.46 -10.84 -12.00
CA ALA A 43 -3.46 -11.23 -11.03
C ALA A 43 -2.95 -10.02 -10.26
N LEU A 44 -2.72 -8.91 -10.94
CA LEU A 44 -2.32 -7.66 -10.30
C LEU A 44 -3.38 -7.21 -9.30
N HIS A 45 -4.64 -7.25 -9.71
CA HIS A 45 -5.73 -6.84 -8.83
C HIS A 45 -5.80 -7.69 -7.57
N GLU A 46 -5.72 -9.01 -7.74
CA GLU A 46 -5.77 -9.90 -6.59
C GLU A 46 -4.57 -9.69 -5.68
N LEU A 47 -3.39 -9.52 -6.27
CA LEU A 47 -2.17 -9.29 -5.52
C LEU A 47 -2.27 -8.00 -4.69
N THR A 48 -2.70 -6.91 -5.32
CA THR A 48 -2.80 -5.64 -4.62
C THR A 48 -3.92 -5.62 -3.60
N GLN A 49 -5.07 -6.22 -3.91
CA GLN A 49 -6.18 -6.26 -2.96
C GLN A 49 -5.80 -6.98 -1.68
N SER A 50 -5.09 -8.10 -1.80
CA SER A 50 -4.70 -8.85 -0.61
C SER A 50 -3.63 -8.14 0.21
N HIS A 51 -2.96 -7.14 -0.36
CA HIS A 51 -1.93 -6.39 0.36
C HIS A 51 -2.41 -5.02 0.85
N ILE A 52 -3.68 -4.70 0.65
CA ILE A 52 -4.24 -3.46 1.19
C ILE A 52 -4.14 -3.44 2.71
N ARG A 53 -4.16 -4.62 3.34
CA ARG A 53 -3.99 -4.71 4.78
C ARG A 53 -2.68 -4.07 5.24
N LEU A 54 -1.62 -4.23 4.46
CA LEU A 54 -0.35 -3.58 4.78
C LEU A 54 -0.47 -2.07 4.70
N VAL A 55 -1.15 -1.58 3.67
CA VAL A 55 -1.36 -0.15 3.52
C VAL A 55 -2.09 0.41 4.74
N ILE A 56 -3.15 -0.26 5.13
CA ILE A 56 -3.95 0.19 6.27
C ILE A 56 -3.15 0.13 7.56
N ALA A 57 -2.37 -0.94 7.76
CA ALA A 57 -1.56 -1.07 8.96
C ALA A 57 -0.56 0.08 9.08
N PHE A 58 0.12 0.42 7.98
CA PHE A 58 1.03 1.54 8.01
C PHE A 58 0.31 2.87 8.19
N ALA A 59 -0.84 3.03 7.52
CA ALA A 59 -1.60 4.26 7.63
C ALA A 59 -2.08 4.51 9.06
N VAL A 60 -2.57 3.48 9.70
CA VAL A 60 -3.03 3.59 11.10
C VAL A 60 -1.86 3.94 11.99
N LYS A 61 -0.71 3.34 11.75
CA LYS A 61 0.47 3.61 12.54
C LYS A 61 0.89 5.07 12.46
N TYR A 62 0.78 5.67 11.30
CA TYR A 62 1.24 7.05 11.10
C TYR A 62 0.15 8.10 11.25
N LYS A 63 -1.09 7.69 11.46
CA LYS A 63 -2.18 8.64 11.56
C LYS A 63 -2.03 9.57 12.77
N ASN A 64 -1.35 9.12 13.80
CA ASN A 64 -1.17 9.92 15.01
C ASN A 64 -0.22 11.10 14.82
N TYR A 65 0.39 11.20 13.67
CA TYR A 65 1.30 12.31 13.38
C TYR A 65 0.59 13.49 12.72
N GLY A 66 -0.73 13.50 12.76
CA GLY A 66 -1.50 14.66 12.33
C GLY A 66 -1.99 14.62 10.90
N LEU A 67 -1.77 13.52 10.20
CA LEU A 67 -2.25 13.38 8.83
C LEU A 67 -3.55 12.60 8.79
N ASN A 68 -4.33 12.87 7.77
CA ASN A 68 -5.57 12.16 7.50
C ASN A 68 -5.32 10.71 7.17
N LEU A 69 -6.11 9.81 7.76
CA LEU A 69 -6.02 8.39 7.42
C LEU A 69 -6.29 8.17 5.94
N SER A 70 -7.25 8.88 5.39
CA SER A 70 -7.58 8.79 3.99
C SER A 70 -6.38 9.11 3.09
N ASP A 71 -5.66 10.18 3.39
CA ASP A 71 -4.48 10.58 2.63
C ASP A 71 -3.38 9.54 2.76
N LEU A 72 -3.21 9.00 3.96
CA LEU A 72 -2.19 7.99 4.20
C LEU A 72 -2.48 6.73 3.41
N ILE A 73 -3.75 6.32 3.35
CA ILE A 73 -4.14 5.14 2.58
C ILE A 73 -3.92 5.37 1.10
N GLN A 74 -4.25 6.55 0.59
CA GLN A 74 -4.03 6.86 -0.81
C GLN A 74 -2.55 6.80 -1.17
N GLU A 75 -1.69 7.40 -0.34
CA GLU A 75 -0.26 7.34 -0.58
C GLU A 75 0.27 5.93 -0.49
N GLY A 76 -0.22 5.18 0.49
CA GLY A 76 0.20 3.79 0.63
C GLY A 76 -0.19 2.96 -0.59
N ASN A 77 -1.36 3.21 -1.14
CA ASN A 77 -1.80 2.52 -2.36
C ASN A 77 -0.90 2.86 -3.54
N ILE A 78 -0.49 4.11 -3.65
CA ILE A 78 0.46 4.50 -4.70
C ILE A 78 1.76 3.72 -4.54
N GLY A 79 2.25 3.62 -3.31
CA GLY A 79 3.45 2.84 -3.05
C GLY A 79 3.28 1.37 -3.40
N LEU A 80 2.12 0.80 -3.07
CA LEU A 80 1.82 -0.58 -3.39
C LEU A 80 1.81 -0.82 -4.89
N MET A 81 1.22 0.09 -5.65
CA MET A 81 1.20 -0.02 -7.11
C MET A 81 2.59 0.11 -7.70
N LYS A 82 3.41 0.99 -7.17
CA LYS A 82 4.80 1.11 -7.62
C LYS A 82 5.58 -0.16 -7.32
N ALA A 83 5.32 -0.77 -6.18
CA ALA A 83 5.96 -2.05 -5.85
C ALA A 83 5.60 -3.11 -6.89
N ALA A 84 4.33 -3.17 -7.26
CA ALA A 84 3.88 -4.15 -8.24
C ALA A 84 4.52 -3.91 -9.61
N GLU A 85 4.71 -2.65 -9.98
CA GLU A 85 5.33 -2.31 -11.25
C GLU A 85 6.82 -2.65 -11.29
N ARG A 86 7.48 -2.56 -10.15
CA ARG A 86 8.94 -2.67 -10.10
C ARG A 86 9.43 -3.98 -9.52
N PHE A 87 8.53 -4.84 -9.10
CA PHE A 87 8.92 -6.11 -8.50
C PHE A 87 9.56 -7.02 -9.55
N GLU A 88 10.65 -7.66 -9.17
CA GLU A 88 11.35 -8.62 -10.02
C GLU A 88 11.29 -9.99 -9.40
N LEU A 89 11.02 -11.00 -10.23
CA LEU A 89 10.83 -12.36 -9.74
C LEU A 89 12.10 -12.99 -9.18
N ASP A 90 13.25 -12.54 -9.62
CA ASP A 90 14.52 -13.10 -9.16
C ASP A 90 14.99 -12.49 -7.85
N LYS A 91 14.27 -11.56 -7.29
CA LYS A 91 14.61 -11.02 -5.98
C LYS A 91 14.29 -12.07 -4.92
N GLU A 92 15.15 -12.14 -3.92
CA GLU A 92 14.98 -13.10 -2.85
C GLU A 92 14.13 -12.57 -1.71
N VAL A 93 13.15 -11.75 -2.04
CA VAL A 93 12.21 -11.23 -1.05
C VAL A 93 10.81 -11.48 -1.53
N ARG A 94 9.91 -11.66 -0.58
CA ARG A 94 8.50 -11.79 -0.90
C ARG A 94 7.96 -10.47 -1.39
N PHE A 95 6.91 -10.55 -2.21
CA PHE A 95 6.24 -9.33 -2.66
C PHE A 95 5.74 -8.51 -1.47
N SER A 96 5.22 -9.15 -0.45
CA SER A 96 4.72 -8.43 0.73
C SER A 96 5.81 -7.60 1.40
N THR A 97 7.01 -8.16 1.51
CA THR A 97 8.14 -7.43 2.07
C THR A 97 8.55 -6.27 1.19
N TYR A 98 8.64 -6.52 -0.09
CA TYR A 98 9.01 -5.50 -1.06
C TYR A 98 7.97 -4.38 -1.09
N ALA A 99 6.69 -4.75 -1.11
CA ALA A 99 5.62 -3.77 -1.09
C ALA A 99 5.63 -2.96 0.19
N GLY A 100 5.94 -3.59 1.32
CA GLY A 100 6.04 -2.88 2.58
C GLY A 100 7.03 -1.74 2.53
N TRP A 101 8.18 -1.96 1.89
CA TRP A 101 9.18 -0.91 1.74
C TRP A 101 8.64 0.26 0.91
N TRP A 102 7.95 -0.04 -0.19
CA TRP A 102 7.39 1.00 -1.05
C TRP A 102 6.26 1.76 -0.37
N ILE A 103 5.38 1.03 0.32
CA ILE A 103 4.27 1.65 1.04
C ILE A 103 4.81 2.61 2.11
N ARG A 104 5.78 2.12 2.87
CA ARG A 104 6.36 2.92 3.94
C ARG A 104 7.04 4.17 3.38
N ALA A 105 7.80 4.00 2.30
CA ALA A 105 8.49 5.13 1.68
C ALA A 105 7.49 6.17 1.16
N SER A 106 6.41 5.72 0.53
CA SER A 106 5.41 6.64 0.01
C SER A 106 4.70 7.40 1.13
N ILE A 107 4.36 6.70 2.20
CA ILE A 107 3.71 7.35 3.34
C ILE A 107 4.67 8.33 3.99
N CYS A 108 5.94 7.96 4.11
CA CYS A 108 6.91 8.85 4.72
C CYS A 108 7.09 10.15 3.93
N LEU A 109 6.83 10.14 2.64
CA LEU A 109 6.93 11.36 1.85
C LEU A 109 5.90 12.41 2.27
N LEU A 110 4.78 11.98 2.84
CA LEU A 110 3.79 12.94 3.34
C LEU A 110 4.31 13.73 4.54
N TYR A 111 5.18 13.10 5.34
CA TYR A 111 5.74 13.77 6.52
C TYR A 111 6.99 14.54 6.19
N THR A 112 7.84 13.95 5.36
CA THR A 112 9.17 14.47 5.12
C THR A 112 9.26 15.24 3.82
N SER A 113 8.19 15.21 3.02
CA SER A 113 8.16 15.97 1.80
C SER A 113 8.33 17.45 2.15
N PRO A 114 9.43 18.05 1.75
CA PRO A 114 9.64 19.44 2.11
C PRO A 114 8.67 20.33 1.34
N SER A 115 8.26 21.40 1.98
CA SER A 115 7.59 22.44 1.23
C SER A 115 8.57 22.98 0.20
N PRO A 116 8.09 23.62 -0.85
CA PRO A 116 9.01 24.21 -1.82
C PRO A 116 10.02 25.12 -1.15
N ARG A 117 9.63 25.78 -0.10
CA ARG A 117 10.53 26.67 0.63
C ARG A 117 11.64 25.88 1.31
N ASP A 118 11.28 24.75 1.92
CA ASP A 118 12.27 23.93 2.60
C ASP A 118 13.25 23.32 1.61
N SER A 119 12.76 22.93 0.45
CA SER A 119 13.62 22.32 -0.54
C SER A 119 14.60 23.32 -1.14
N LEU A 120 14.30 24.59 -1.02
CA LEU A 120 15.19 25.65 -1.53
C LEU A 120 16.25 26.07 -0.52
N SER A 121 16.06 25.74 0.71
CA SER A 121 17.00 26.14 1.75
C SER A 121 18.17 25.19 1.95
#